data_e925051ba6fb547c3774107627d56063
#
_entry.id   e925051ba6fb547c3774107627d56063
#
_cell.length_a   1.000
_cell.length_b   1.000
_cell.length_c   1.000
_cell.angle_alpha   90.00
_cell.angle_beta   90.00
_cell.angle_gamma   90.00
#
_symmetry.space_group_name_H-M   'P 1'
#
loop_
_entity.id
_entity.type
_entity.pdbx_description
1 polymer ?
#
loop_
_entity_poly.entity_id
_entity_poly.type
_entity_poly.pdbx_seq_one_letter_code
_entity_poly.pdbx_strand_id
1 'polypeptide(L)'
;MEKKNFSFMAFGKAQESKEAAEIKRYTGVGSIFVVGVNPSKSELEKLYDRELDKDPEYITEKDGVISARIEFIIKTDSAAKCNNGIELTTKLPVFISKEYRFNKDKTKVQVIDKYGRTAWVTKEQAKNHEIPVYGNGKPANIDKDYRPAYVGEEIVTNFLKLFLGIPNVEKWAKNEETGRREVVGLVDNPQDCECRLEHIEDYFKGKFNEIRDAVNLMPNNKIKALFGVRTTDDGKQYQDVYTRKFLSNAVSVYDKLAEDVQTNKDNGAYPNTEFVIADLQEYTVQATNFNNNNNDNGDMPFDGEAPAATDWFNN
;
A
#
# COMPACT_ATOMS: atom_id res chain seq x y z
N MET A 1 -38.94 59.43 -4.64
CA MET A 1 -38.25 58.22 -5.09
C MET A 1 -37.13 57.90 -4.10
N GLU A 2 -37.40 57.07 -3.13
CA GLU A 2 -36.42 56.65 -2.13
C GLU A 2 -35.55 55.52 -2.70
N LYS A 3 -34.24 55.74 -2.70
CA LYS A 3 -33.27 54.70 -3.07
C LYS A 3 -33.12 53.72 -1.90
N LYS A 4 -33.63 52.51 -2.06
CA LYS A 4 -33.35 51.39 -1.14
C LYS A 4 -31.90 50.98 -1.31
N ASN A 5 -31.07 51.27 -0.31
CA ASN A 5 -29.74 50.70 -0.16
C ASN A 5 -29.88 49.22 0.21
N PHE A 6 -29.60 48.34 -0.73
CA PHE A 6 -29.42 46.94 -0.43
C PHE A 6 -28.04 46.76 0.26
N SER A 7 -28.08 46.43 1.53
CA SER A 7 -26.90 46.11 2.30
C SER A 7 -26.37 44.72 1.85
N PHE A 8 -25.16 44.74 1.30
CA PHE A 8 -24.43 43.57 0.82
C PHE A 8 -23.78 42.75 1.96
N MET A 9 -24.22 42.95 3.22
CA MET A 9 -23.62 42.31 4.40
C MET A 9 -24.31 41.01 4.86
N ALA A 10 -25.26 40.47 4.12
CA ALA A 10 -25.98 39.27 4.55
C ALA A 10 -25.36 37.92 4.05
N PHE A 11 -24.41 37.98 3.11
CA PHE A 11 -23.83 36.77 2.53
C PHE A 11 -22.57 36.25 3.25
N GLY A 12 -21.93 37.05 4.10
CA GLY A 12 -20.71 36.66 4.82
C GLY A 12 -20.93 35.81 6.09
N LYS A 13 -22.14 35.82 6.65
CA LYS A 13 -22.40 35.11 7.92
C LYS A 13 -23.04 33.74 7.80
N ALA A 14 -23.48 33.34 6.63
CA ALA A 14 -24.06 32.02 6.42
C ALA A 14 -23.01 30.91 6.10
N GLN A 15 -21.76 31.31 5.89
CA GLN A 15 -20.66 30.37 5.64
C GLN A 15 -19.87 29.96 6.89
N GLU A 16 -20.06 30.66 8.01
CA GLU A 16 -19.32 30.39 9.25
C GLU A 16 -19.97 29.33 10.17
N SER A 17 -21.09 28.75 9.80
CA SER A 17 -21.78 27.72 10.60
C SER A 17 -21.98 26.39 9.88
N LYS A 18 -21.21 26.05 8.87
CA LYS A 18 -20.95 24.63 8.61
C LYS A 18 -19.97 24.19 9.70
N GLU A 19 -20.51 23.64 10.78
CA GLU A 19 -19.74 22.79 11.69
C GLU A 19 -18.80 21.96 10.83
N ALA A 20 -17.50 22.10 11.05
CA ALA A 20 -16.52 21.31 10.34
C ALA A 20 -16.93 19.86 10.56
N ALA A 21 -17.39 19.17 9.52
CA ALA A 21 -17.89 17.83 9.61
C ALA A 21 -16.78 17.01 10.30
N GLU A 22 -17.10 16.44 11.45
CA GLU A 22 -16.15 15.70 12.27
C GLU A 22 -15.56 14.59 11.41
N ILE A 23 -14.28 14.71 11.03
CA ILE A 23 -13.65 13.76 10.13
C ILE A 23 -13.37 12.50 10.93
N LYS A 24 -14.19 11.47 10.71
CA LYS A 24 -14.06 10.19 11.38
C LYS A 24 -12.80 9.46 10.90
N ARG A 25 -12.15 8.80 11.83
CA ARG A 25 -11.02 7.90 11.59
C ARG A 25 -11.37 6.51 12.06
N TYR A 26 -10.74 5.49 11.46
CA TYR A 26 -11.05 4.11 11.72
C TYR A 26 -9.77 3.32 11.98
N THR A 27 -9.85 2.33 12.86
CA THR A 27 -8.78 1.38 13.11
C THR A 27 -9.36 -0.04 13.16
N GLY A 28 -8.57 -1.02 12.77
CA GLY A 28 -8.99 -2.41 12.74
C GLY A 28 -8.89 -3.05 11.37
N VAL A 29 -9.25 -4.32 11.28
CA VAL A 29 -9.23 -5.12 10.04
C VAL A 29 -10.58 -5.00 9.35
N GLY A 30 -10.57 -4.49 8.13
CA GLY A 30 -11.76 -4.33 7.31
C GLY A 30 -11.67 -5.02 5.96
N SER A 31 -12.80 -5.50 5.44
CA SER A 31 -12.95 -5.99 4.07
C SER A 31 -13.06 -4.81 3.12
N ILE A 32 -12.26 -4.81 2.06
CA ILE A 32 -12.17 -3.72 1.09
C ILE A 32 -12.26 -4.23 -0.35
N PHE A 33 -12.66 -3.37 -1.24
CA PHE A 33 -12.49 -3.52 -2.67
C PHE A 33 -11.86 -2.25 -3.27
N VAL A 34 -11.24 -2.40 -4.43
CA VAL A 34 -10.59 -1.28 -5.14
C VAL A 34 -11.58 -0.67 -6.12
N VAL A 35 -11.75 0.64 -6.06
CA VAL A 35 -12.66 1.39 -6.95
C VAL A 35 -11.92 2.25 -7.97
N GLY A 36 -10.61 2.36 -7.86
CA GLY A 36 -9.77 3.09 -8.80
C GLY A 36 -8.27 2.93 -8.53
N VAL A 37 -7.47 3.17 -9.56
CA VAL A 37 -6.00 3.16 -9.47
C VAL A 37 -5.48 4.40 -10.18
N ASN A 38 -4.71 5.21 -9.49
CA ASN A 38 -4.15 6.47 -9.99
C ASN A 38 -5.19 7.29 -10.78
N PRO A 39 -6.32 7.66 -10.14
CA PRO A 39 -7.40 8.35 -10.82
C PRO A 39 -6.96 9.73 -11.31
N SER A 40 -7.50 10.17 -12.42
CA SER A 40 -7.36 11.53 -12.93
C SER A 40 -8.00 12.55 -11.98
N LYS A 41 -7.69 13.83 -12.17
CA LYS A 41 -8.33 14.92 -11.42
C LYS A 41 -9.85 14.83 -11.47
N SER A 42 -10.40 14.65 -12.67
CA SER A 42 -11.86 14.59 -12.87
C SER A 42 -12.51 13.37 -12.18
N GLU A 43 -11.81 12.25 -12.08
CA GLU A 43 -12.29 11.07 -11.34
C GLU A 43 -12.26 11.31 -9.82
N LEU A 44 -11.21 11.97 -9.31
CA LEU A 44 -11.13 12.35 -7.90
C LEU A 44 -12.19 13.39 -7.52
N GLU A 45 -12.42 14.39 -8.37
CA GLU A 45 -13.45 15.41 -8.16
C GLU A 45 -14.86 14.79 -8.07
N LYS A 46 -15.15 13.83 -8.94
CA LYS A 46 -16.41 13.06 -8.88
C LYS A 46 -16.51 12.20 -7.62
N LEU A 47 -15.40 11.57 -7.22
CA LEU A 47 -15.36 10.67 -6.06
C LEU A 47 -15.59 11.43 -4.74
N TYR A 48 -14.99 12.63 -4.64
CA TYR A 48 -15.05 13.44 -3.41
C TYR A 48 -16.09 14.55 -3.43
N ASP A 49 -16.84 14.68 -4.55
CA ASP A 49 -17.83 15.75 -4.77
C ASP A 49 -17.28 17.14 -4.46
N ARG A 50 -16.06 17.41 -4.92
CA ARG A 50 -15.37 18.69 -4.77
C ARG A 50 -14.40 18.96 -5.90
N GLU A 51 -14.19 20.23 -6.22
CA GLU A 51 -13.12 20.66 -7.13
C GLU A 51 -11.73 20.50 -6.47
N LEU A 52 -10.73 20.16 -7.26
CA LEU A 52 -9.34 20.08 -6.86
C LEU A 52 -8.54 21.20 -7.54
N ASP A 53 -7.68 21.86 -6.79
CA ASP A 53 -6.88 22.98 -7.32
C ASP A 53 -5.80 22.50 -8.32
N LYS A 54 -5.28 21.28 -8.13
CA LYS A 54 -4.16 20.74 -8.91
C LYS A 54 -4.47 19.34 -9.43
N ASP A 55 -3.79 18.96 -10.51
CA ASP A 55 -3.76 17.58 -10.96
C ASP A 55 -3.02 16.69 -9.94
N PRO A 56 -3.46 15.43 -9.76
CA PRO A 56 -2.75 14.50 -8.89
C PRO A 56 -1.36 14.17 -9.49
N GLU A 57 -0.34 14.24 -8.66
CA GLU A 57 1.02 13.91 -9.04
C GLU A 57 1.37 12.50 -8.58
N TYR A 58 1.68 11.63 -9.52
CA TYR A 58 2.00 10.22 -9.27
C TYR A 58 3.46 9.87 -9.51
N ILE A 59 4.23 10.80 -10.06
CA ILE A 59 5.67 10.66 -10.26
C ILE A 59 6.37 11.79 -9.53
N THR A 60 7.35 11.45 -8.74
CA THR A 60 8.22 12.41 -8.07
C THR A 60 9.66 12.07 -8.37
N GLU A 61 10.51 13.08 -8.43
CA GLU A 61 11.96 12.92 -8.53
C GLU A 61 12.60 13.69 -7.38
N LYS A 62 13.36 12.99 -6.55
CA LYS A 62 14.11 13.59 -5.45
C LYS A 62 15.53 13.03 -5.48
N ASP A 63 16.54 13.91 -5.43
CA ASP A 63 17.96 13.55 -5.41
C ASP A 63 18.39 12.63 -6.58
N GLY A 64 17.75 12.79 -7.76
CA GLY A 64 18.00 11.96 -8.94
C GLY A 64 17.29 10.60 -8.92
N VAL A 65 16.50 10.30 -7.88
CA VAL A 65 15.70 9.08 -7.78
C VAL A 65 14.26 9.36 -8.19
N ILE A 66 13.79 8.62 -9.19
CA ILE A 66 12.41 8.67 -9.64
C ILE A 66 11.59 7.70 -8.79
N SER A 67 10.48 8.17 -8.25
CA SER A 67 9.52 7.34 -7.53
C SER A 67 8.13 7.45 -8.16
N ALA A 68 7.47 6.30 -8.30
CA ALA A 68 6.09 6.20 -8.74
C ALA A 68 5.19 5.91 -7.54
N ARG A 69 4.17 6.75 -7.33
CA ARG A 69 3.10 6.53 -6.36
C ARG A 69 1.95 5.79 -7.04
N ILE A 70 1.70 4.58 -6.61
CA ILE A 70 0.53 3.81 -7.02
C ILE A 70 -0.53 4.04 -5.95
N GLU A 71 -1.55 4.80 -6.28
CA GLU A 71 -2.62 5.17 -5.37
C GLU A 71 -3.87 4.36 -5.70
N PHE A 72 -4.14 3.34 -4.89
CA PHE A 72 -5.41 2.61 -4.94
C PHE A 72 -6.47 3.39 -4.17
N ILE A 73 -7.59 3.65 -4.81
CA ILE A 73 -8.78 4.12 -4.10
C ILE A 73 -9.51 2.88 -3.62
N ILE A 74 -9.59 2.72 -2.31
CA ILE A 74 -10.24 1.59 -1.67
C ILE A 74 -11.53 2.02 -0.99
N LYS A 75 -12.51 1.14 -1.01
CA LYS A 75 -13.78 1.31 -0.32
C LYS A 75 -14.05 0.11 0.58
N THR A 76 -14.54 0.34 1.80
CA THR A 76 -14.97 -0.74 2.69
C THR A 76 -16.29 -1.33 2.23
N ASP A 77 -16.45 -2.64 2.40
CA ASP A 77 -17.72 -3.33 2.19
C ASP A 77 -18.57 -3.25 3.47
N SER A 78 -19.49 -2.30 3.54
CA SER A 78 -20.35 -2.11 4.72
C SER A 78 -21.21 -3.34 5.07
N ALA A 79 -21.45 -4.23 4.11
CA ALA A 79 -22.16 -5.49 4.35
C ALA A 79 -21.28 -6.57 4.99
N ALA A 80 -19.96 -6.43 4.97
CA ALA A 80 -19.06 -7.36 5.63
C ALA A 80 -19.15 -7.23 7.15
N LYS A 81 -19.31 -8.35 7.86
CA LYS A 81 -19.46 -8.37 9.32
C LYS A 81 -18.29 -7.65 10.04
N CYS A 82 -17.06 -7.85 9.58
CA CYS A 82 -15.88 -7.22 10.18
C CYS A 82 -15.84 -5.70 10.02
N ASN A 83 -16.64 -5.12 9.17
CA ASN A 83 -16.68 -3.68 8.94
C ASN A 83 -17.72 -2.97 9.83
N ASN A 84 -18.54 -3.68 10.58
CA ASN A 84 -19.54 -3.12 11.49
C ASN A 84 -20.47 -2.06 10.84
N GLY A 85 -20.77 -2.21 9.54
CA GLY A 85 -21.59 -1.25 8.79
C GLY A 85 -20.84 0.02 8.34
N ILE A 86 -19.54 0.12 8.58
CA ILE A 86 -18.75 1.31 8.25
C ILE A 86 -18.58 1.41 6.73
N GLU A 87 -18.92 2.57 6.19
CA GLU A 87 -18.60 2.99 4.83
C GLU A 87 -17.44 3.99 4.86
N LEU A 88 -16.28 3.57 4.37
CA LEU A 88 -15.09 4.41 4.26
C LEU A 88 -14.55 4.30 2.85
N THR A 89 -14.33 5.46 2.20
CA THR A 89 -13.52 5.54 0.99
C THR A 89 -12.24 6.27 1.33
N THR A 90 -11.10 5.65 1.06
CA THR A 90 -9.79 6.25 1.37
C THR A 90 -8.75 5.85 0.33
N LYS A 91 -7.60 6.47 0.42
CA LYS A 91 -6.44 6.20 -0.43
C LYS A 91 -5.53 5.17 0.24
N LEU A 92 -5.01 4.27 -0.56
CA LEU A 92 -3.95 3.34 -0.17
C LEU A 92 -2.75 3.61 -1.10
N PRO A 93 -1.82 4.48 -0.69
CA PRO A 93 -0.65 4.78 -1.49
C PRO A 93 0.43 3.71 -1.29
N VAL A 94 0.98 3.21 -2.38
CA VAL A 94 2.17 2.37 -2.40
C VAL A 94 3.20 3.04 -3.29
N PHE A 95 4.44 3.11 -2.82
CA PHE A 95 5.52 3.76 -3.57
C PHE A 95 6.47 2.70 -4.13
N ILE A 96 6.85 2.88 -5.39
CA ILE A 96 7.94 2.16 -6.03
C ILE A 96 9.01 3.17 -6.38
N SER A 97 10.25 2.98 -5.90
CA SER A 97 11.38 3.81 -6.29
C SER A 97 12.21 3.11 -7.37
N LYS A 98 12.74 3.89 -8.31
CA LYS A 98 13.65 3.40 -9.34
C LYS A 98 15.05 3.15 -8.78
N GLU A 99 15.07 2.44 -7.66
CA GLU A 99 16.26 1.98 -6.96
C GLU A 99 16.08 0.52 -6.57
N TYR A 100 17.14 -0.26 -6.68
CA TYR A 100 17.11 -1.65 -6.21
C TYR A 100 17.10 -1.71 -4.68
N ARG A 101 16.38 -2.68 -4.14
CA ARG A 101 16.26 -2.87 -2.71
C ARG A 101 17.46 -3.64 -2.16
N PHE A 102 18.28 -2.95 -1.37
CA PHE A 102 19.42 -3.55 -0.66
C PHE A 102 19.07 -3.90 0.78
N ASN A 103 19.81 -4.85 1.36
CA ASN A 103 19.82 -5.09 2.79
C ASN A 103 20.57 -3.95 3.52
N LYS A 104 20.50 -3.91 4.85
CA LYS A 104 21.00 -2.81 5.69
C LYS A 104 22.47 -2.48 5.44
N ASP A 105 23.32 -3.50 5.24
CA ASP A 105 24.76 -3.36 5.01
C ASP A 105 25.14 -3.26 3.53
N LYS A 106 24.15 -3.23 2.63
CA LYS A 106 24.29 -3.15 1.17
C LYS A 106 25.12 -4.28 0.54
N THR A 107 25.27 -5.40 1.23
CA THR A 107 26.01 -6.58 0.72
C THR A 107 25.16 -7.47 -0.17
N LYS A 108 23.83 -7.36 -0.06
CA LYS A 108 22.87 -8.15 -0.82
C LYS A 108 21.78 -7.28 -1.42
N VAL A 109 21.30 -7.68 -2.59
CA VAL A 109 20.14 -7.10 -3.26
C VAL A 109 18.97 -8.06 -3.17
N GLN A 110 17.77 -7.52 -2.99
CA GLN A 110 16.56 -8.32 -3.09
C GLN A 110 16.28 -8.60 -4.56
N VAL A 111 15.95 -9.84 -4.87
CA VAL A 111 15.51 -10.26 -6.21
C VAL A 111 14.08 -10.76 -6.15
N ILE A 112 13.39 -10.69 -7.29
CA ILE A 112 12.01 -11.15 -7.45
C ILE A 112 11.91 -12.02 -8.70
N ASP A 113 11.25 -13.18 -8.57
CA ASP A 113 10.98 -14.09 -9.69
C ASP A 113 9.60 -13.83 -10.32
N LYS A 114 9.28 -14.55 -11.38
CA LYS A 114 8.00 -14.42 -12.10
C LYS A 114 6.77 -14.78 -11.25
N TYR A 115 6.94 -15.52 -10.18
CA TYR A 115 5.86 -15.87 -9.24
C TYR A 115 5.74 -14.87 -8.07
N GLY A 116 6.49 -13.76 -8.10
CA GLY A 116 6.52 -12.76 -7.05
C GLY A 116 7.23 -13.19 -5.78
N ARG A 117 7.97 -14.32 -5.80
CA ARG A 117 8.78 -14.74 -4.66
C ARG A 117 10.07 -13.96 -4.61
N THR A 118 10.55 -13.69 -3.41
CA THR A 118 11.74 -12.86 -3.21
C THR A 118 12.84 -13.60 -2.45
N ALA A 119 14.09 -13.24 -2.73
CA ALA A 119 15.25 -13.71 -1.99
C ALA A 119 16.32 -12.60 -1.92
N TRP A 120 17.26 -12.78 -1.01
CA TRP A 120 18.43 -11.90 -0.89
C TRP A 120 19.65 -12.60 -1.47
N VAL A 121 20.24 -11.99 -2.50
CA VAL A 121 21.42 -12.52 -3.21
C VAL A 121 22.58 -11.54 -3.16
N THR A 122 23.80 -12.06 -3.20
CA THR A 122 24.99 -11.22 -3.40
C THR A 122 25.06 -10.73 -4.84
N LYS A 123 25.91 -9.74 -5.12
CA LYS A 123 26.15 -9.24 -6.49
C LYS A 123 26.57 -10.37 -7.44
N GLU A 124 27.45 -11.26 -6.98
CA GLU A 124 27.96 -12.38 -7.77
C GLU A 124 26.84 -13.39 -8.08
N GLN A 125 26.06 -13.77 -7.08
CA GLN A 125 24.90 -14.64 -7.26
C GLN A 125 23.87 -14.03 -8.22
N ALA A 126 23.58 -12.73 -8.09
CA ALA A 126 22.66 -12.04 -8.99
C ALA A 126 23.18 -12.07 -10.46
N LYS A 127 24.48 -11.83 -10.67
CA LYS A 127 25.11 -11.86 -11.99
C LYS A 127 25.06 -13.24 -12.65
N ASN A 128 25.20 -14.30 -11.85
CA ASN A 128 25.22 -15.69 -12.31
C ASN A 128 23.86 -16.38 -12.28
N HIS A 129 22.80 -15.70 -11.85
CA HIS A 129 21.48 -16.28 -11.61
C HIS A 129 21.52 -17.50 -10.69
N GLU A 130 22.34 -17.43 -9.63
CA GLU A 130 22.49 -18.50 -8.66
C GLU A 130 21.40 -18.45 -7.60
N ILE A 131 20.83 -19.63 -7.23
CA ILE A 131 19.88 -19.71 -6.14
C ILE A 131 20.66 -19.69 -4.82
N PRO A 132 20.40 -18.71 -3.93
CA PRO A 132 21.11 -18.63 -2.65
C PRO A 132 20.74 -19.79 -1.74
N VAL A 133 21.73 -20.23 -0.96
CA VAL A 133 21.53 -21.27 0.06
C VAL A 133 21.52 -20.59 1.42
N TYR A 134 20.50 -20.87 2.23
CA TYR A 134 20.38 -20.34 3.59
C TYR A 134 21.33 -21.03 4.56
N GLY A 135 21.53 -20.44 5.75
CA GLY A 135 22.41 -20.98 6.77
C GLY A 135 22.06 -22.40 7.27
N ASN A 136 20.83 -22.86 7.01
CA ASN A 136 20.38 -24.24 7.28
C ASN A 136 20.68 -25.22 6.13
N GLY A 137 21.44 -24.81 5.11
CA GLY A 137 21.79 -25.62 3.94
C GLY A 137 20.68 -25.80 2.91
N LYS A 138 19.50 -25.21 3.10
CA LYS A 138 18.39 -25.28 2.13
C LYS A 138 18.50 -24.17 1.10
N PRO A 139 18.27 -24.47 -0.20
CA PRO A 139 18.20 -23.42 -1.23
C PRO A 139 16.98 -22.51 -0.98
N ALA A 140 17.10 -21.26 -1.37
CA ALA A 140 15.97 -20.36 -1.40
C ALA A 140 14.90 -20.87 -2.38
N ASN A 141 13.64 -20.71 -2.02
CA ASN A 141 12.54 -21.11 -2.88
C ASN A 141 12.23 -19.98 -3.88
N ILE A 142 13.10 -19.88 -4.90
CA ILE A 142 12.99 -18.87 -5.96
C ILE A 142 13.36 -19.51 -7.31
N ASP A 143 12.73 -19.06 -8.38
CA ASP A 143 13.09 -19.48 -9.74
C ASP A 143 14.42 -18.81 -10.17
N LYS A 144 15.17 -19.45 -11.06
CA LYS A 144 16.41 -18.87 -11.63
C LYS A 144 16.12 -17.65 -12.51
N ASP A 145 14.91 -17.56 -13.06
CA ASP A 145 14.43 -16.40 -13.81
C ASP A 145 13.98 -15.28 -12.85
N TYR A 146 14.91 -14.78 -12.08
CA TYR A 146 14.70 -13.63 -11.22
C TYR A 146 15.44 -12.40 -11.75
N ARG A 147 15.00 -11.22 -11.33
CA ARG A 147 15.69 -9.95 -11.51
C ARG A 147 15.78 -9.18 -10.19
N PRO A 148 16.65 -8.17 -10.07
CA PRO A 148 16.63 -7.26 -8.95
C PRO A 148 15.25 -6.62 -8.78
N ALA A 149 14.77 -6.57 -7.54
CA ALA A 149 13.52 -5.94 -7.20
C ALA A 149 13.72 -4.46 -6.88
N TYR A 150 12.83 -3.63 -7.38
CA TYR A 150 12.77 -2.23 -6.99
C TYR A 150 12.21 -2.07 -5.58
N VAL A 151 12.60 -0.98 -4.89
CA VAL A 151 12.03 -0.64 -3.58
C VAL A 151 10.52 -0.47 -3.72
N GLY A 152 9.75 -1.18 -2.90
CA GLY A 152 8.28 -1.15 -2.92
C GLY A 152 7.61 -2.12 -3.90
N GLU A 153 8.31 -2.68 -4.87
CA GLU A 153 7.75 -3.60 -5.87
C GLU A 153 7.08 -4.83 -5.23
N GLU A 154 7.73 -5.42 -4.24
CA GLU A 154 7.20 -6.59 -3.52
C GLU A 154 5.81 -6.31 -2.91
N ILE A 155 5.60 -5.09 -2.40
CA ILE A 155 4.33 -4.70 -1.77
C ILE A 155 3.19 -4.71 -2.80
N VAL A 156 3.43 -4.09 -3.96
CA VAL A 156 2.44 -4.03 -5.04
C VAL A 156 2.17 -5.41 -5.62
N THR A 157 3.23 -6.19 -5.85
CA THR A 157 3.12 -7.56 -6.36
C THR A 157 2.31 -8.45 -5.40
N ASN A 158 2.57 -8.38 -4.09
CA ASN A 158 1.83 -9.14 -3.10
C ASN A 158 0.37 -8.69 -2.98
N PHE A 159 0.11 -7.38 -3.09
CA PHE A 159 -1.25 -6.86 -3.12
C PHE A 159 -2.01 -7.42 -4.33
N LEU A 160 -1.47 -7.30 -5.54
CA LEU A 160 -2.10 -7.79 -6.76
C LEU A 160 -2.29 -9.31 -6.76
N LYS A 161 -1.26 -10.05 -6.34
CA LYS A 161 -1.35 -11.50 -6.20
C LYS A 161 -2.55 -11.92 -5.34
N LEU A 162 -2.70 -11.28 -4.17
CA LEU A 162 -3.81 -11.55 -3.28
C LEU A 162 -5.15 -11.08 -3.86
N PHE A 163 -5.16 -9.85 -4.42
CA PHE A 163 -6.37 -9.24 -4.99
C PHE A 163 -6.90 -10.04 -6.17
N LEU A 164 -6.05 -10.51 -7.06
CA LEU A 164 -6.43 -11.32 -8.22
C LEU A 164 -6.66 -12.80 -7.88
N GLY A 165 -6.41 -13.20 -6.63
CA GLY A 165 -6.55 -14.59 -6.20
C GLY A 165 -5.54 -15.54 -6.83
N ILE A 166 -4.37 -15.03 -7.24
CA ILE A 166 -3.31 -15.84 -7.86
C ILE A 166 -2.76 -16.83 -6.82
N PRO A 167 -2.79 -18.14 -7.09
CA PRO A 167 -2.34 -19.15 -6.14
C PRO A 167 -0.82 -19.11 -5.95
N ASN A 168 -0.35 -19.73 -4.87
CA ASN A 168 1.06 -20.00 -4.69
C ASN A 168 1.51 -21.13 -5.61
N VAL A 169 2.70 -20.97 -6.20
CA VAL A 169 3.27 -21.97 -7.11
C VAL A 169 3.71 -23.26 -6.39
N GLU A 170 3.94 -23.19 -5.07
CA GLU A 170 4.35 -24.34 -4.29
C GLU A 170 3.16 -25.19 -3.86
N LYS A 171 3.30 -26.50 -4.01
CA LYS A 171 2.48 -27.50 -3.33
C LYS A 171 3.04 -27.74 -1.93
N TRP A 172 2.19 -27.57 -0.91
CA TRP A 172 2.55 -27.77 0.49
C TRP A 172 1.84 -29.02 1.04
N ALA A 173 2.59 -29.91 1.64
CA ALA A 173 2.04 -31.04 2.38
C ALA A 173 2.54 -31.05 3.83
N LYS A 174 1.79 -31.74 4.71
CA LYS A 174 2.23 -31.99 6.08
C LYS A 174 3.22 -33.12 6.06
N ASN A 175 4.39 -32.91 6.63
CA ASN A 175 5.35 -33.98 6.90
C ASN A 175 4.85 -34.77 8.12
N GLU A 176 4.59 -36.05 7.95
CA GLU A 176 4.02 -36.93 9.00
C GLU A 176 4.97 -37.14 10.18
N GLU A 177 6.28 -37.06 9.96
CA GLU A 177 7.28 -37.26 11.01
C GLU A 177 7.46 -36.00 11.87
N THR A 178 7.49 -34.83 11.24
CA THR A 178 7.76 -33.57 11.93
C THR A 178 6.50 -32.80 12.30
N GLY A 179 5.36 -33.18 11.73
CA GLY A 179 4.09 -32.44 11.83
C GLY A 179 4.07 -31.10 11.15
N ARG A 180 5.15 -30.67 10.47
CA ARG A 180 5.31 -29.38 9.82
C ARG A 180 4.88 -29.44 8.36
N ARG A 181 4.38 -28.29 7.85
CA ARG A 181 4.12 -28.15 6.42
C ARG A 181 5.43 -27.88 5.68
N GLU A 182 5.66 -28.61 4.61
CA GLU A 182 6.85 -28.51 3.75
C GLU A 182 6.44 -28.42 2.29
N VAL A 183 7.28 -27.76 1.47
CA VAL A 183 7.09 -27.70 0.02
C VAL A 183 7.46 -29.06 -0.55
N VAL A 184 6.51 -29.73 -1.18
CA VAL A 184 6.69 -31.05 -1.79
C VAL A 184 6.81 -31.01 -3.31
N GLY A 185 6.63 -29.85 -3.92
CA GLY A 185 6.73 -29.66 -5.37
C GLY A 185 6.07 -28.38 -5.84
N LEU A 186 5.86 -28.29 -7.14
CA LEU A 186 5.12 -27.19 -7.77
C LEU A 186 3.70 -27.65 -8.14
N VAL A 187 2.79 -26.68 -8.32
CA VAL A 187 1.45 -26.92 -8.87
C VAL A 187 1.54 -27.40 -10.33
N ASP A 188 0.47 -28.01 -10.83
CA ASP A 188 0.46 -28.60 -12.16
C ASP A 188 0.51 -27.56 -13.28
N ASN A 189 -0.04 -26.37 -13.03
CA ASN A 189 -0.04 -25.24 -13.97
C ASN A 189 0.71 -24.03 -13.37
N PRO A 190 2.04 -24.05 -13.29
CA PRO A 190 2.82 -22.95 -12.68
C PRO A 190 2.60 -21.59 -13.36
N GLN A 191 2.29 -21.57 -14.64
CA GLN A 191 2.01 -20.33 -15.40
C GLN A 191 0.82 -19.55 -14.82
N ASP A 192 -0.16 -20.22 -14.22
CA ASP A 192 -1.32 -19.56 -13.59
C ASP A 192 -0.95 -18.83 -12.30
N CYS A 193 0.29 -19.04 -11.83
CA CYS A 193 0.83 -18.43 -10.61
C CYS A 193 1.73 -17.23 -10.90
N GLU A 194 1.93 -16.86 -12.16
CA GLU A 194 2.77 -15.72 -12.54
C GLU A 194 2.10 -14.40 -12.15
N CYS A 195 2.85 -13.53 -11.46
CA CYS A 195 2.30 -12.30 -10.89
C CYS A 195 3.32 -11.16 -10.78
N ARG A 196 4.53 -11.32 -11.30
CA ARG A 196 5.53 -10.24 -11.33
C ARG A 196 5.06 -9.13 -12.28
N LEU A 197 5.28 -7.88 -11.87
CA LEU A 197 5.01 -6.74 -12.73
C LEU A 197 5.96 -6.75 -13.93
N GLU A 198 5.42 -6.88 -15.13
CA GLU A 198 6.21 -6.97 -16.37
C GLU A 198 6.63 -5.59 -16.87
N HIS A 199 5.75 -4.59 -16.71
CA HIS A 199 5.94 -3.24 -17.24
C HIS A 199 6.30 -2.19 -16.16
N ILE A 200 7.01 -2.61 -15.10
CA ILE A 200 7.37 -1.75 -13.96
C ILE A 200 8.15 -0.49 -14.39
N GLU A 201 8.96 -0.57 -15.44
CA GLU A 201 9.69 0.59 -15.97
C GLU A 201 8.76 1.69 -16.53
N ASP A 202 7.59 1.33 -16.98
CA ASP A 202 6.60 2.29 -17.49
C ASP A 202 5.91 3.07 -16.35
N TYR A 203 5.91 2.53 -15.13
CA TYR A 203 5.38 3.22 -13.96
C TYR A 203 6.19 4.48 -13.64
N PHE A 204 7.52 4.44 -13.82
CA PHE A 204 8.40 5.60 -13.66
C PHE A 204 8.21 6.66 -14.76
N LYS A 205 7.39 6.38 -15.77
CA LYS A 205 6.98 7.29 -16.83
C LYS A 205 5.50 7.71 -16.68
N GLY A 206 4.87 7.37 -15.55
CA GLY A 206 3.46 7.68 -15.28
C GLY A 206 2.45 6.79 -16.01
N LYS A 207 2.87 5.65 -16.54
CA LYS A 207 1.98 4.70 -17.23
C LYS A 207 1.64 3.55 -16.29
N PHE A 208 0.39 3.50 -15.84
CA PHE A 208 -0.11 2.52 -14.87
C PHE A 208 -1.14 1.55 -15.45
N ASN A 209 -1.12 1.34 -16.78
CA ASN A 209 -2.14 0.53 -17.46
C ASN A 209 -2.15 -0.90 -16.94
N GLU A 210 -0.99 -1.54 -16.77
CA GLU A 210 -0.89 -2.91 -16.27
C GLU A 210 -1.67 -3.12 -14.96
N ILE A 211 -1.50 -2.22 -13.98
CA ILE A 211 -2.22 -2.31 -12.70
C ILE A 211 -3.70 -1.97 -12.86
N ARG A 212 -4.03 -0.95 -13.65
CA ARG A 212 -5.42 -0.57 -13.91
C ARG A 212 -6.19 -1.70 -14.55
N ASP A 213 -5.62 -2.33 -15.57
CA ASP A 213 -6.24 -3.44 -16.27
C ASP A 213 -6.41 -4.65 -15.34
N ALA A 214 -5.38 -4.98 -14.54
CA ALA A 214 -5.46 -6.05 -13.55
C ALA A 214 -6.59 -5.82 -12.53
N VAL A 215 -6.75 -4.61 -12.01
CA VAL A 215 -7.83 -4.29 -11.07
C VAL A 215 -9.19 -4.32 -11.75
N ASN A 216 -9.30 -3.84 -12.98
CA ASN A 216 -10.56 -3.82 -13.75
C ASN A 216 -11.05 -5.22 -14.14
N LEU A 217 -10.17 -6.21 -14.21
CA LEU A 217 -10.57 -7.61 -14.43
C LEU A 217 -11.42 -8.18 -13.29
N MET A 218 -11.26 -7.66 -12.06
CA MET A 218 -11.95 -8.18 -10.88
C MET A 218 -12.55 -7.06 -10.01
N PRO A 219 -13.48 -6.26 -10.55
CA PRO A 219 -13.95 -5.02 -9.91
C PRO A 219 -14.66 -5.23 -8.57
N ASN A 220 -15.19 -6.44 -8.31
CA ASN A 220 -15.90 -6.79 -7.08
C ASN A 220 -15.09 -7.70 -6.15
N ASN A 221 -13.81 -7.92 -6.45
CA ASN A 221 -12.99 -8.76 -5.60
C ASN A 221 -12.67 -8.05 -4.29
N LYS A 222 -12.58 -8.82 -3.21
CA LYS A 222 -12.41 -8.31 -1.86
C LYS A 222 -11.20 -8.95 -1.19
N ILE A 223 -10.46 -8.12 -0.49
CA ILE A 223 -9.40 -8.53 0.41
C ILE A 223 -9.59 -7.83 1.76
N LYS A 224 -8.83 -8.22 2.77
CA LYS A 224 -8.82 -7.50 4.06
C LYS A 224 -7.55 -6.68 4.19
N ALA A 225 -7.72 -5.46 4.70
CA ALA A 225 -6.65 -4.54 5.05
C ALA A 225 -6.76 -4.13 6.52
N LEU A 226 -5.63 -3.83 7.14
CA LEU A 226 -5.58 -3.28 8.48
C LEU A 226 -5.49 -1.75 8.37
N PHE A 227 -6.48 -1.10 8.96
CA PHE A 227 -6.56 0.35 9.08
C PHE A 227 -5.92 0.82 10.38
N GLY A 228 -5.30 1.99 10.34
CA GLY A 228 -4.73 2.65 11.50
C GLY A 228 -4.91 4.15 11.45
N VAL A 229 -4.55 4.82 12.53
CA VAL A 229 -4.62 6.27 12.64
C VAL A 229 -3.21 6.79 12.94
N ARG A 230 -2.68 7.60 12.05
CA ARG A 230 -1.41 8.27 12.23
C ARG A 230 -1.64 9.66 12.83
N THR A 231 -0.93 9.95 13.91
CA THR A 231 -0.93 11.27 14.55
C THR A 231 0.40 11.96 14.24
N THR A 232 0.37 13.14 13.66
CA THR A 232 1.55 13.97 13.41
C THR A 232 1.96 14.75 14.67
N ASP A 233 3.17 15.30 14.69
CA ASP A 233 3.72 16.03 15.85
C ASP A 233 2.89 17.28 16.20
N ASP A 234 2.19 17.87 15.22
CA ASP A 234 1.23 18.97 15.42
C ASP A 234 -0.17 18.48 15.85
N GLY A 235 -0.33 17.19 16.14
CA GLY A 235 -1.56 16.59 16.66
C GLY A 235 -2.62 16.30 15.60
N LYS A 236 -2.34 16.53 14.31
CA LYS A 236 -3.28 16.18 13.24
C LYS A 236 -3.35 14.66 13.04
N GLN A 237 -4.55 14.16 12.77
CA GLN A 237 -4.78 12.74 12.56
C GLN A 237 -5.16 12.42 11.12
N TYR A 238 -4.53 11.38 10.60
CA TYR A 238 -4.74 10.90 9.24
C TYR A 238 -5.13 9.42 9.24
N GLN A 239 -6.02 9.05 8.33
CA GLN A 239 -6.28 7.63 8.06
C GLN A 239 -5.03 7.00 7.47
N ASP A 240 -4.60 5.87 8.02
CA ASP A 240 -3.47 5.10 7.53
C ASP A 240 -3.89 3.66 7.22
N VAL A 241 -3.11 2.96 6.41
CA VAL A 241 -3.35 1.55 6.05
C VAL A 241 -2.02 0.80 6.13
N TYR A 242 -2.02 -0.35 6.78
CA TYR A 242 -0.85 -1.21 6.85
C TYR A 242 -0.61 -1.90 5.51
N THR A 243 0.37 -1.43 4.74
CA THR A 243 0.63 -1.88 3.36
C THR A 243 1.52 -3.12 3.27
N ARG A 244 2.20 -3.49 4.37
CA ARG A 244 3.15 -4.62 4.36
C ARG A 244 2.49 -5.98 4.24
N LYS A 245 1.21 -6.08 4.63
CA LYS A 245 0.47 -7.34 4.59
C LYS A 245 -1.02 -7.10 4.43
N PHE A 246 -1.58 -7.76 3.43
CA PHE A 246 -3.01 -7.88 3.21
C PHE A 246 -3.45 -9.31 3.50
N LEU A 247 -4.72 -9.52 3.77
CA LEU A 247 -5.27 -10.81 4.09
C LEU A 247 -6.35 -11.22 3.08
N SER A 248 -6.46 -12.51 2.81
CA SER A 248 -7.59 -13.04 2.07
C SER A 248 -8.89 -12.71 2.80
N ASN A 249 -9.95 -12.40 2.08
CA ASN A 249 -11.26 -12.08 2.66
C ASN A 249 -11.81 -13.22 3.54
N ALA A 250 -11.40 -14.47 3.27
CA ALA A 250 -11.79 -15.66 4.03
C ALA A 250 -11.04 -15.83 5.36
N VAL A 251 -9.95 -15.11 5.60
CA VAL A 251 -9.12 -15.30 6.80
C VAL A 251 -9.77 -14.59 7.99
N SER A 252 -9.92 -15.33 9.09
CA SER A 252 -10.44 -14.83 10.37
C SER A 252 -9.40 -14.75 11.50
N VAL A 253 -8.18 -15.27 11.28
CA VAL A 253 -7.13 -15.35 12.31
C VAL A 253 -6.11 -14.22 12.11
N TYR A 254 -5.90 -13.42 13.14
CA TYR A 254 -5.09 -12.21 13.10
C TYR A 254 -3.76 -12.28 13.89
N ASP A 255 -3.48 -13.39 14.57
CA ASP A 255 -2.31 -13.51 15.45
C ASP A 255 -0.99 -13.19 14.74
N LYS A 256 -0.77 -13.80 13.56
CA LYS A 256 0.42 -13.50 12.75
C LYS A 256 0.47 -12.08 12.22
N LEU A 257 -0.67 -11.41 12.06
CA LEU A 257 -0.71 -10.01 11.66
C LEU A 257 -0.23 -9.13 12.81
N ALA A 258 -0.59 -9.43 14.04
CA ALA A 258 -0.14 -8.69 15.22
C ALA A 258 1.39 -8.77 15.38
N GLU A 259 1.96 -9.96 15.25
CA GLU A 259 3.42 -10.18 15.28
C GLU A 259 4.14 -9.41 14.16
N ASP A 260 3.59 -9.43 12.94
CA ASP A 260 4.15 -8.75 11.79
C ASP A 260 4.11 -7.21 11.95
N VAL A 261 3.00 -6.67 12.43
CA VAL A 261 2.86 -5.25 12.74
C VAL A 261 3.87 -4.81 13.80
N GLN A 262 3.99 -5.58 14.89
CA GLN A 262 4.94 -5.26 15.96
C GLN A 262 6.39 -5.29 15.44
N THR A 263 6.76 -6.33 14.70
CA THR A 263 8.10 -6.44 14.09
C THR A 263 8.42 -5.24 13.18
N ASN A 264 7.47 -4.79 12.38
CA ASN A 264 7.68 -3.64 11.50
C ASN A 264 7.78 -2.33 12.27
N LYS A 265 7.00 -2.17 13.35
CA LYS A 265 7.10 -1.00 14.25
C LYS A 265 8.45 -0.96 14.96
N ASP A 266 8.95 -2.08 15.46
CA ASP A 266 10.26 -2.20 16.10
C ASP A 266 11.41 -1.86 15.12
N ASN A 267 11.20 -2.06 13.83
CA ASN A 267 12.11 -1.65 12.77
C ASN A 267 11.89 -0.19 12.30
N GLY A 268 11.09 0.59 13.01
CA GLY A 268 10.86 2.02 12.73
C GLY A 268 9.85 2.31 11.62
N ALA A 269 9.10 1.30 11.13
CA ALA A 269 8.01 1.53 10.20
C ALA A 269 6.75 2.04 10.92
N TYR A 270 5.97 2.87 10.24
CA TYR A 270 4.73 3.46 10.77
C TYR A 270 4.91 4.24 12.08
N PRO A 271 5.86 5.18 12.13
CA PRO A 271 6.02 6.04 13.31
C PRO A 271 4.69 6.77 13.57
N ASN A 272 4.31 6.88 14.83
CA ASN A 272 3.11 7.58 15.27
C ASN A 272 1.77 7.02 14.71
N THR A 273 1.74 5.81 14.16
CA THR A 273 0.51 5.14 13.70
C THR A 273 0.04 4.12 14.72
N GLU A 274 -1.22 4.22 15.11
CA GLU A 274 -1.90 3.25 15.95
C GLU A 274 -2.67 2.25 15.08
N PHE A 275 -2.44 0.95 15.29
CA PHE A 275 -3.17 -0.14 14.68
C PHE A 275 -3.81 -1.00 15.78
N VAL A 276 -5.08 -1.36 15.58
CA VAL A 276 -5.81 -2.27 16.46
C VAL A 276 -6.15 -3.55 15.69
N ILE A 277 -5.76 -4.70 16.21
CA ILE A 277 -5.99 -5.99 15.56
C ILE A 277 -7.35 -6.54 16.04
N ALA A 278 -8.41 -5.95 15.51
CA ALA A 278 -9.81 -6.32 15.76
C ALA A 278 -10.62 -6.03 14.50
N ASP A 279 -11.92 -6.28 14.52
CA ASP A 279 -12.83 -5.83 13.47
C ASP A 279 -12.81 -4.30 13.36
N LEU A 280 -13.07 -3.76 12.18
CA LEU A 280 -13.01 -2.33 11.90
C LEU A 280 -13.96 -1.54 12.81
N GLN A 281 -13.45 -0.52 13.46
CA GLN A 281 -14.20 0.30 14.40
C GLN A 281 -13.84 1.78 14.25
N GLU A 282 -14.76 2.66 14.66
CA GLU A 282 -14.52 4.09 14.70
C GLU A 282 -13.47 4.40 15.78
N TYR A 283 -12.47 5.18 15.41
CA TYR A 283 -11.43 5.66 16.32
C TYR A 283 -11.89 7.00 16.93
N THR A 284 -11.95 7.06 18.24
CA THR A 284 -12.35 8.28 18.95
C THR A 284 -11.21 9.30 18.88
N VAL A 285 -11.40 10.35 18.09
CA VAL A 285 -10.47 11.48 18.02
C VAL A 285 -10.60 12.30 19.30
N GLN A 286 -9.48 12.48 20.03
CA GLN A 286 -9.43 13.49 21.09
C GLN A 286 -9.47 14.87 20.40
N ALA A 287 -10.51 15.66 20.67
CA ALA A 287 -10.65 16.99 20.12
C ALA A 287 -9.47 17.88 20.59
N THR A 288 -8.44 18.00 19.79
CA THR A 288 -7.44 19.06 19.95
C THR A 288 -8.07 20.35 19.40
N ASN A 289 -8.03 21.42 20.19
CA ASN A 289 -8.51 22.75 19.81
C ASN A 289 -7.80 23.20 18.52
N PHE A 290 -8.47 23.05 17.39
CA PHE A 290 -7.98 23.55 16.12
C PHE A 290 -8.15 25.07 16.07
N ASN A 291 -7.07 25.81 16.27
CA ASN A 291 -7.00 27.19 15.77
C ASN A 291 -6.96 27.10 14.23
N ASN A 292 -8.06 27.56 13.62
CA ASN A 292 -8.21 27.69 12.17
C ASN A 292 -7.11 28.56 11.58
N ASN A 293 -6.11 27.96 10.95
CA ASN A 293 -5.38 28.58 9.87
C ASN A 293 -5.49 27.67 8.65
N ASN A 294 -6.40 28.10 7.76
CA ASN A 294 -6.67 27.47 6.48
C ASN A 294 -5.42 27.44 5.61
N ASN A 295 -4.93 26.25 5.32
CA ASN A 295 -4.39 25.84 4.02
C ASN A 295 -4.04 24.36 4.11
N ASP A 296 -5.06 23.51 4.08
CA ASP A 296 -4.87 22.06 4.04
C ASP A 296 -4.96 21.58 2.57
N ASN A 297 -3.90 21.86 1.82
CA ASN A 297 -3.58 21.09 0.63
C ASN A 297 -3.00 19.76 1.13
N GLY A 298 -3.74 18.67 0.96
CA GLY A 298 -3.40 17.35 1.46
C GLY A 298 -2.19 16.71 0.77
N ASP A 299 -1.06 17.37 0.81
CA ASP A 299 0.24 16.79 0.48
C ASP A 299 0.79 16.13 1.75
N MET A 300 0.78 14.81 1.77
CA MET A 300 1.48 14.05 2.78
C MET A 300 2.99 14.27 2.59
N PRO A 301 3.73 14.82 3.57
CA PRO A 301 5.18 14.87 3.47
C PRO A 301 5.74 13.45 3.46
N PHE A 302 6.42 13.12 2.39
CA PHE A 302 7.23 11.92 2.29
C PHE A 302 8.59 12.22 2.95
N ASP A 303 8.72 11.93 4.24
CA ASP A 303 9.99 11.93 4.95
C ASP A 303 10.56 10.51 5.01
N GLY A 304 11.16 10.11 3.90
CA GLY A 304 12.02 8.94 3.84
C GLY A 304 13.28 9.32 3.06
N GLU A 305 14.38 9.60 3.75
CA GLU A 305 15.67 9.73 3.09
C GLU A 305 16.01 8.43 2.35
N ALA A 306 15.90 8.47 1.02
CA ALA A 306 16.41 7.42 0.17
C ALA A 306 17.93 7.56 0.09
N PRO A 307 18.73 6.53 0.39
CA PRO A 307 20.16 6.56 0.18
C PRO A 307 20.48 6.61 -1.33
N ALA A 308 21.49 7.41 -1.68
CA ALA A 308 21.93 7.64 -3.05
C ALA A 308 22.18 6.34 -3.84
N ALA A 309 21.66 6.29 -5.06
CA ALA A 309 21.88 5.18 -5.99
C ALA A 309 23.38 5.05 -6.32
N THR A 310 23.94 3.90 -6.01
CA THR A 310 25.25 3.50 -6.54
C THR A 310 25.03 2.50 -7.66
N ASP A 311 25.71 2.70 -8.77
CA ASP A 311 25.68 1.86 -9.97
C ASP A 311 26.26 0.48 -9.65
N TRP A 312 25.43 -0.37 -9.04
CA TRP A 312 25.86 -1.64 -8.44
C TRP A 312 26.07 -2.75 -9.47
N PHE A 313 25.50 -2.59 -10.69
CA PHE A 313 25.55 -3.58 -11.76
C PHE A 313 26.47 -3.20 -12.92
N ASN A 314 27.01 -1.96 -12.98
CA ASN A 314 27.80 -1.48 -14.11
C ASN A 314 29.32 -1.41 -13.86
N ASN A 315 29.85 -2.14 -12.86
CA ASN A 315 31.28 -2.32 -12.66
C ASN A 315 31.66 -3.80 -12.57
#